data_5b02b505c433df5b2ccdefe74c8c20b5
#
_entry.id   5b02b505c433df5b2ccdefe74c8c20b5
#
_cell.length_a   1.000
_cell.length_b   1.000
_cell.length_c   1.000
_cell.angle_alpha   90.00
_cell.angle_beta   90.00
_cell.angle_gamma   90.00
#
_symmetry.space_group_name_H-M   'P 1'
#
loop_
_entity.id
_entity.type
_entity.pdbx_description
1 polymer ?
#
loop_
_entity_poly.entity_id
_entity_poly.type
_entity_poly.pdbx_seq_one_letter_code
_entity_poly.pdbx_strand_id
1 'polypeptide(L)'
;MKKRILSILLAFCMMMSFVPMMASAIEIYIDLTIVGQANLTLEVVSGDSIDNIKEKIQEKTGFSPDAQRLFLGEKELENGRTLADYNIQKESTLSLRLQKTIQLGADALNKTVNRASAPIVYFGQNQENKPAAWRVIG
;
A
#
# COMPACT_ATOMS: atom_id res chain seq x y z
N MET A 1 -31.28 -23.57 43.99
CA MET A 1 -30.46 -23.84 42.78
C MET A 1 -31.01 -23.15 41.50
N LYS A 2 -32.30 -23.03 41.35
CA LYS A 2 -32.92 -22.40 40.16
C LYS A 2 -32.58 -20.90 40.00
N LYS A 3 -32.32 -20.15 41.10
CA LYS A 3 -31.97 -18.72 41.07
C LYS A 3 -30.56 -18.45 40.53
N ARG A 4 -29.61 -19.38 40.64
CA ARG A 4 -28.23 -19.22 40.16
C ARG A 4 -28.14 -19.45 38.65
N ILE A 5 -28.95 -20.36 38.10
CA ILE A 5 -29.01 -20.64 36.67
C ILE A 5 -29.67 -19.47 35.93
N LEU A 6 -30.69 -18.86 36.51
CA LEU A 6 -31.37 -17.69 35.94
C LEU A 6 -30.45 -16.47 35.87
N SER A 7 -29.60 -16.26 36.91
CA SER A 7 -28.61 -15.20 36.95
C SER A 7 -27.51 -15.37 35.89
N ILE A 8 -27.06 -16.61 35.67
CA ILE A 8 -26.05 -16.92 34.62
C ILE A 8 -26.66 -16.77 33.23
N LEU A 9 -27.92 -17.18 33.05
CA LEU A 9 -28.62 -17.02 31.80
C LEU A 9 -28.85 -15.52 31.47
N LEU A 10 -29.19 -14.71 32.48
CA LEU A 10 -29.37 -13.28 32.34
C LEU A 10 -28.06 -12.58 32.03
N ALA A 11 -26.95 -12.95 32.67
CA ALA A 11 -25.62 -12.47 32.39
C ALA A 11 -25.14 -12.86 30.96
N PHE A 12 -25.46 -14.07 30.53
CA PHE A 12 -25.16 -14.53 29.19
C PHE A 12 -26.01 -13.80 28.13
N CYS A 13 -27.28 -13.53 28.43
CA CYS A 13 -28.15 -12.74 27.57
C CYS A 13 -27.70 -11.26 27.47
N MET A 14 -27.17 -10.69 28.55
CA MET A 14 -26.60 -9.34 28.54
C MET A 14 -25.27 -9.26 27.75
N MET A 15 -24.48 -10.34 27.75
CA MET A 15 -23.28 -10.40 26.90
C MET A 15 -23.60 -10.55 25.42
N MET A 16 -24.72 -11.17 25.06
CA MET A 16 -25.17 -11.26 23.67
C MET A 16 -25.81 -9.95 23.14
N SER A 17 -26.16 -9.02 24.03
CA SER A 17 -26.74 -7.73 23.62
C SER A 17 -25.70 -6.71 23.14
N PHE A 18 -24.41 -7.02 23.27
CA PHE A 18 -23.35 -6.29 22.60
C PHE A 18 -23.13 -6.89 21.19
N VAL A 19 -24.18 -6.88 20.40
CA VAL A 19 -24.01 -6.97 18.95
C VAL A 19 -23.30 -5.66 18.57
N PRO A 20 -22.02 -5.68 18.21
CA PRO A 20 -21.42 -4.50 17.64
C PRO A 20 -22.31 -4.14 16.46
N MET A 21 -22.75 -2.91 16.41
CA MET A 21 -23.42 -2.33 15.26
C MET A 21 -22.53 -2.67 14.07
N MET A 22 -22.85 -3.75 13.37
CA MET A 22 -22.05 -4.22 12.25
C MET A 22 -22.12 -3.11 11.22
N ALA A 23 -21.04 -2.36 11.14
CA ALA A 23 -20.81 -1.53 9.97
C ALA A 23 -21.01 -2.45 8.77
N SER A 24 -22.01 -2.15 7.97
CA SER A 24 -22.37 -3.02 6.83
C SER A 24 -21.15 -3.18 5.94
N ALA A 25 -20.66 -4.40 5.85
CA ALA A 25 -19.58 -4.71 4.94
C ALA A 25 -20.07 -4.45 3.51
N ILE A 26 -19.26 -3.74 2.75
CA ILE A 26 -19.48 -3.47 1.34
C ILE A 26 -18.38 -4.14 0.54
N GLU A 27 -18.71 -4.59 -0.65
CA GLU A 27 -17.73 -5.10 -1.60
C GLU A 27 -17.28 -3.99 -2.52
N ILE A 28 -15.97 -3.87 -2.69
CA ILE A 28 -15.35 -2.98 -3.68
C ILE A 28 -14.43 -3.79 -4.59
N TYR A 29 -14.23 -3.29 -5.78
CA TYR A 29 -13.35 -3.92 -6.77
C TYR A 29 -12.05 -3.16 -6.88
N ILE A 30 -10.94 -3.89 -6.89
CA ILE A 30 -9.62 -3.33 -7.15
C ILE A 30 -9.19 -3.77 -8.55
N ASP A 31 -9.02 -2.80 -9.43
CA ASP A 31 -8.52 -3.02 -10.76
C ASP A 31 -6.99 -3.16 -10.73
N LEU A 32 -6.52 -4.36 -11.03
CA LEU A 32 -5.12 -4.75 -11.06
C LEU A 32 -4.59 -4.93 -12.50
N THR A 33 -5.35 -4.55 -13.50
CA THR A 33 -4.99 -4.76 -14.92
C THR A 33 -3.69 -4.05 -15.29
N ILE A 34 -3.43 -2.86 -14.72
CA ILE A 34 -2.19 -2.10 -14.95
C ILE A 34 -0.95 -2.84 -14.42
N VAL A 35 -1.12 -3.66 -13.38
CA VAL A 35 -0.03 -4.47 -12.79
C VAL A 35 0.01 -5.89 -13.34
N GLY A 36 -0.84 -6.20 -14.32
CA GLY A 36 -0.87 -7.50 -15.00
C GLY A 36 -1.53 -8.62 -14.21
N GLN A 37 -2.39 -8.29 -13.25
CA GLN A 37 -3.15 -9.25 -12.45
C GLN A 37 -4.65 -9.13 -12.70
N ALA A 38 -5.39 -10.17 -12.30
CA ALA A 38 -6.85 -10.14 -12.34
C ALA A 38 -7.41 -9.21 -11.26
N ASN A 39 -8.57 -8.64 -11.51
CA ASN A 39 -9.26 -7.77 -10.58
C ASN A 39 -9.55 -8.50 -9.27
N LEU A 40 -9.44 -7.77 -8.17
CA LEU A 40 -9.61 -8.27 -6.83
C LEU A 40 -10.86 -7.68 -6.20
N THR A 41 -11.67 -8.52 -5.55
CA THR A 41 -12.78 -8.08 -4.72
C THR A 41 -12.34 -8.01 -3.25
N LEU A 42 -12.63 -6.89 -2.61
CA LEU A 42 -12.36 -6.67 -1.19
C LEU A 42 -13.66 -6.40 -0.43
N GLU A 43 -13.80 -7.06 0.71
CA GLU A 43 -14.82 -6.74 1.70
C GLU A 43 -14.26 -5.65 2.63
N VAL A 44 -14.98 -4.54 2.71
CA VAL A 44 -14.56 -3.35 3.45
C VAL A 44 -15.76 -2.71 4.13
N VAL A 45 -15.51 -1.81 5.07
CA VAL A 45 -16.54 -0.97 5.67
C VAL A 45 -16.28 0.49 5.31
N SER A 46 -17.31 1.30 5.30
CA SER A 46 -17.17 2.72 4.93
C SER A 46 -16.20 3.51 5.81
N GLY A 47 -15.98 3.05 7.04
CA GLY A 47 -15.01 3.62 7.97
C GLY A 47 -13.57 3.10 7.80
N ASP A 48 -13.32 2.13 6.90
CA ASP A 48 -11.97 1.66 6.65
C ASP A 48 -11.12 2.79 6.05
N SER A 49 -9.91 2.94 6.58
CA SER A 49 -8.94 3.88 6.04
C SER A 49 -8.30 3.34 4.77
N ILE A 50 -7.78 4.24 3.95
CA ILE A 50 -7.03 3.86 2.74
C ILE A 50 -5.82 3.00 3.09
N ASP A 51 -5.20 3.22 4.25
CA ASP A 51 -4.10 2.38 4.74
C ASP A 51 -4.56 0.94 4.99
N ASN A 52 -5.71 0.74 5.65
CA ASN A 52 -6.30 -0.59 5.86
C ASN A 52 -6.61 -1.29 4.54
N ILE A 53 -7.09 -0.56 3.55
CA ILE A 53 -7.33 -1.11 2.20
C ILE A 53 -6.03 -1.60 1.58
N LYS A 54 -4.95 -0.82 1.68
CA LYS A 54 -3.62 -1.21 1.18
C LYS A 54 -3.08 -2.45 1.87
N GLU A 55 -3.28 -2.59 3.17
CA GLU A 55 -2.91 -3.79 3.92
C GLU A 55 -3.70 -5.02 3.44
N LYS A 56 -5.01 -4.90 3.27
CA LYS A 56 -5.86 -5.97 2.72
C LYS A 56 -5.43 -6.39 1.29
N ILE A 57 -5.01 -5.43 0.47
CA ILE A 57 -4.46 -5.70 -0.86
C ILE A 57 -3.11 -6.43 -0.72
N GLN A 58 -2.25 -6.03 0.20
CA GLN A 58 -0.98 -6.69 0.45
C GLN A 58 -1.17 -8.16 0.83
N GLU A 59 -2.11 -8.46 1.72
CA GLU A 59 -2.42 -9.83 2.14
C GLU A 59 -2.79 -10.74 0.96
N LYS A 60 -3.47 -10.19 -0.03
CA LYS A 60 -3.96 -10.94 -1.20
C LYS A 60 -3.00 -10.96 -2.38
N THR A 61 -2.19 -9.93 -2.55
CA THR A 61 -1.34 -9.74 -3.73
C THR A 61 0.16 -9.78 -3.43
N GLY A 62 0.55 -9.54 -2.18
CA GLY A 62 1.94 -9.43 -1.76
C GLY A 62 2.60 -8.07 -2.04
N PHE A 63 1.87 -7.11 -2.62
CA PHE A 63 2.42 -5.78 -2.86
C PHE A 63 2.52 -4.98 -1.56
N SER A 64 3.70 -4.41 -1.29
CA SER A 64 3.89 -3.55 -0.11
C SER A 64 2.97 -2.33 -0.15
N PRO A 65 2.33 -1.94 0.97
CA PRO A 65 1.47 -0.77 1.04
C PRO A 65 2.14 0.53 0.58
N ASP A 66 3.44 0.68 0.85
CA ASP A 66 4.23 1.85 0.44
C ASP A 66 4.39 1.97 -1.09
N ALA A 67 4.34 0.83 -1.78
CA ALA A 67 4.40 0.80 -3.23
C ALA A 67 3.03 0.99 -3.88
N GLN A 68 1.95 0.86 -3.11
CA GLN A 68 0.59 0.93 -3.63
C GLN A 68 0.10 2.37 -3.71
N ARG A 69 -0.43 2.74 -4.86
CA ARG A 69 -1.18 3.98 -5.06
C ARG A 69 -2.57 3.64 -5.55
N LEU A 70 -3.58 4.04 -4.81
CA LEU A 70 -4.98 3.79 -5.11
C LEU A 70 -5.62 5.03 -5.72
N PHE A 71 -6.44 4.82 -6.74
CA PHE A 71 -7.14 5.88 -7.45
C PHE A 71 -8.62 5.55 -7.58
N LEU A 72 -9.45 6.56 -7.38
CA LEU A 72 -10.85 6.55 -7.76
C LEU A 72 -11.00 7.36 -9.04
N GLY A 73 -11.07 6.68 -10.18
CA GLY A 73 -10.94 7.34 -11.48
C GLY A 73 -9.54 7.95 -11.64
N GLU A 74 -9.46 9.25 -11.74
CA GLU A 74 -8.18 9.99 -11.84
C GLU A 74 -7.68 10.54 -10.51
N LYS A 75 -8.52 10.49 -9.47
CA LYS A 75 -8.20 11.03 -8.14
C LYS A 75 -7.44 10.02 -7.31
N GLU A 76 -6.23 10.38 -6.89
CA GLU A 76 -5.46 9.59 -5.95
C GLU A 76 -6.07 9.65 -4.56
N LEU A 77 -6.09 8.51 -3.89
CA LEU A 77 -6.57 8.36 -2.53
C LEU A 77 -5.41 8.52 -1.54
N GLU A 78 -5.58 9.45 -0.61
CA GLU A 78 -4.56 9.77 0.39
C GLU A 78 -4.65 8.83 1.60
N ASN A 79 -3.49 8.48 2.15
CA ASN A 79 -3.41 7.75 3.41
C ASN A 79 -4.05 8.54 4.55
N GLY A 80 -4.55 7.83 5.56
CA GLY A 80 -5.21 8.44 6.72
C GLY A 80 -6.63 8.91 6.47
N ARG A 81 -7.12 8.85 5.24
CA ARG A 81 -8.52 9.12 4.90
C ARG A 81 -9.32 7.84 4.85
N THR A 82 -10.64 7.95 4.99
CA THR A 82 -11.57 6.81 4.94
C THR A 82 -12.27 6.69 3.59
N LEU A 83 -12.87 5.52 3.34
CA LEU A 83 -13.71 5.34 2.15
C LEU A 83 -14.90 6.31 2.12
N ALA A 84 -15.43 6.65 3.30
CA ALA A 84 -16.51 7.63 3.43
C ALA A 84 -16.11 9.04 2.99
N ASP A 85 -14.85 9.46 3.25
CA ASP A 85 -14.33 10.77 2.83
C ASP A 85 -14.30 10.94 1.31
N TYR A 86 -14.19 9.82 0.59
CA TYR A 86 -14.22 9.79 -0.87
C TYR A 86 -15.57 9.36 -1.44
N ASN A 87 -16.58 9.18 -0.57
CA ASN A 87 -17.89 8.68 -0.95
C ASN A 87 -17.82 7.35 -1.75
N ILE A 88 -16.90 6.48 -1.37
CA ILE A 88 -16.75 5.16 -1.97
C ILE A 88 -17.83 4.24 -1.41
N GLN A 89 -18.63 3.69 -2.29
CA GLN A 89 -19.79 2.87 -1.98
C GLN A 89 -19.59 1.43 -2.45
N LYS A 90 -20.58 0.60 -2.18
CA LYS A 90 -20.64 -0.77 -2.70
C LYS A 90 -20.44 -0.78 -4.22
N GLU A 91 -19.68 -1.75 -4.69
CA GLU A 91 -19.37 -1.95 -6.11
C GLU A 91 -18.49 -0.84 -6.75
N SER A 92 -17.94 0.07 -5.94
CA SER A 92 -16.96 1.03 -6.45
C SER A 92 -15.69 0.32 -6.92
N THR A 93 -15.12 0.79 -8.02
CA THR A 93 -13.86 0.27 -8.56
C THR A 93 -12.75 1.24 -8.28
N LEU A 94 -11.69 0.75 -7.63
CA LEU A 94 -10.45 1.47 -7.39
C LEU A 94 -9.35 0.92 -8.28
N SER A 95 -8.59 1.79 -8.92
CA SER A 95 -7.42 1.36 -9.71
C SER A 95 -6.17 1.35 -8.85
N LEU A 96 -5.43 0.25 -8.88
CA LEU A 96 -4.13 0.13 -8.23
C LEU A 96 -3.01 0.42 -9.23
N ARG A 97 -2.14 1.33 -8.85
CA ARG A 97 -0.85 1.55 -9.53
C ARG A 97 0.28 1.27 -8.57
N LEU A 98 1.34 0.64 -9.06
CA LEU A 98 2.53 0.41 -8.25
C LEU A 98 3.53 1.52 -8.51
N GLN A 99 3.93 2.20 -7.44
CA GLN A 99 5.08 3.08 -7.48
C GLN A 99 6.33 2.22 -7.30
N LYS A 100 7.22 2.26 -8.27
CA LYS A 100 8.54 1.68 -8.09
C LYS A 100 9.29 2.53 -7.07
N THR A 101 9.22 2.14 -5.82
CA THR A 101 10.10 2.71 -4.80
C THR A 101 11.49 2.22 -5.11
N ILE A 102 12.28 3.03 -5.78
CA ILE A 102 13.71 2.82 -5.82
C ILE A 102 14.17 3.17 -4.40
N GLN A 103 14.23 2.17 -3.55
CA GLN A 103 14.98 2.29 -2.32
C GLN A 103 16.45 2.41 -2.72
N LEU A 104 16.89 3.62 -2.90
CA LEU A 104 18.29 3.92 -2.83
C LEU A 104 18.70 3.64 -1.39
N GLY A 105 19.10 2.41 -1.13
CA GLY A 105 19.73 2.08 0.14
C GLY A 105 20.84 3.09 0.41
N ALA A 106 21.13 3.34 1.67
CA ALA A 106 22.22 4.26 2.07
C ALA A 106 23.51 3.93 1.33
N ASP A 107 23.72 2.66 0.99
CA ASP A 107 24.87 2.17 0.20
C ASP A 107 24.84 2.64 -1.26
N ALA A 108 23.65 2.74 -1.86
CA ALA A 108 23.52 3.23 -3.23
C ALA A 108 23.71 4.75 -3.31
N LEU A 109 23.22 5.48 -2.29
CA LEU A 109 23.48 6.92 -2.14
C LEU A 109 24.95 7.20 -1.88
N ASN A 110 25.59 6.41 -1.01
CA ASN A 110 26.98 6.58 -0.69
C ASN A 110 27.88 6.22 -1.89
N LYS A 111 27.49 5.22 -2.67
CA LYS A 111 28.18 4.82 -3.90
C LYS A 111 27.99 5.84 -5.02
N THR A 112 26.86 6.51 -5.06
CA THR A 112 26.56 7.52 -6.09
C THR A 112 27.15 8.89 -5.74
N VAL A 113 27.22 9.23 -4.46
CA VAL A 113 27.76 10.49 -3.97
C VAL A 113 29.27 10.45 -3.81
N ASN A 114 29.83 9.28 -3.52
CA ASN A 114 31.29 9.13 -3.46
C ASN A 114 31.87 9.06 -4.86
N ARG A 115 32.16 10.22 -5.40
CA ARG A 115 32.76 10.36 -6.73
C ARG A 115 34.10 9.62 -6.90
N ALA A 116 34.75 9.28 -5.79
CA ALA A 116 35.97 8.47 -5.83
C ALA A 116 35.66 6.99 -6.18
N SER A 117 34.44 6.53 -5.91
CA SER A 117 33.98 5.18 -6.26
C SER A 117 33.05 5.13 -7.45
N ALA A 118 32.67 6.28 -8.01
CA ALA A 118 31.86 6.31 -9.22
C ALA A 118 32.65 5.64 -10.36
N PRO A 119 31.98 4.81 -11.18
CA PRO A 119 32.62 4.23 -12.32
C PRO A 119 33.16 5.35 -13.19
N ILE A 120 34.47 5.41 -13.34
CA ILE A 120 35.14 6.37 -14.21
C ILE A 120 34.93 5.84 -15.63
N VAL A 121 34.19 6.60 -16.41
CA VAL A 121 34.03 6.31 -17.83
C VAL A 121 35.20 6.99 -18.55
N TYR A 122 36.02 6.17 -19.19
CA TYR A 122 37.15 6.66 -19.96
C TYR A 122 36.72 6.92 -21.40
N PHE A 123 36.76 8.19 -21.81
CA PHE A 123 36.52 8.59 -23.18
C PHE A 123 37.84 9.05 -23.80
N GLY A 124 38.34 8.25 -24.72
CA GLY A 124 39.57 8.58 -25.39
C GLY A 124 40.84 8.39 -24.54
N GLN A 125 41.93 8.87 -25.03
CA GLN A 125 43.23 8.81 -24.37
C GLN A 125 43.78 10.23 -24.24
N ASN A 126 44.43 10.50 -23.12
CA ASN A 126 45.18 11.73 -22.97
C ASN A 126 46.49 11.72 -23.78
N GLN A 127 47.20 12.80 -23.83
CA GLN A 127 48.45 12.92 -24.58
C GLN A 127 49.56 12.00 -24.11
N GLU A 128 49.46 11.40 -22.92
CA GLU A 128 50.37 10.41 -22.37
C GLU A 128 50.00 8.98 -22.72
N ASN A 129 49.08 8.78 -23.66
CA ASN A 129 48.53 7.47 -24.05
C ASN A 129 47.86 6.70 -22.89
N LYS A 130 47.42 7.40 -21.85
CA LYS A 130 46.65 6.84 -20.77
C LYS A 130 45.17 7.17 -21.00
N PRO A 131 44.26 6.26 -20.60
CA PRO A 131 42.84 6.54 -20.70
C PRO A 131 42.50 7.83 -19.95
N ALA A 132 41.92 8.78 -20.66
CA ALA A 132 41.48 10.01 -20.02
C ALA A 132 40.34 9.74 -19.04
N ALA A 133 40.58 10.00 -17.77
CA ALA A 133 39.56 9.84 -16.75
C ALA A 133 38.59 11.01 -16.79
N TRP A 134 37.50 10.85 -17.50
CA TRP A 134 36.40 11.79 -17.47
C TRP A 134 35.45 11.40 -16.36
N ARG A 135 35.22 12.30 -15.43
CA ARG A 135 34.19 12.11 -14.44
C ARG A 135 32.86 12.50 -15.07
N VAL A 136 31.91 11.59 -15.02
CA VAL A 136 30.53 11.93 -15.36
C VAL A 136 30.01 12.84 -14.27
N ILE A 137 29.90 14.10 -14.61
CA ILE A 137 29.28 15.12 -13.77
C ILE A 137 27.83 15.16 -14.24
N GLY A 138 26.93 14.57 -13.44
CA GLY A 138 25.49 14.64 -13.63
C GLY A 138 24.89 15.78 -12.85
#